data_f8396f167cc3b75c7b4eb1a8163e9bad
#
_entry.id   f8396f167cc3b75c7b4eb1a8163e9bad
#
_cell.length_a   1.000
_cell.length_b   1.000
_cell.length_c   1.000
_cell.angle_alpha   90.00
_cell.angle_beta   90.00
_cell.angle_gamma   90.00
#
_symmetry.space_group_name_H-M   'P 1'
#
loop_
_entity.id
_entity.type
_entity.pdbx_description
1 polymer ?
#
loop_
_entity_poly.entity_id
_entity_poly.type
_entity_poly.pdbx_seq_one_letter_code
_entity_poly.pdbx_strand_id
1 'polypeptide(L)'
;MTPLHDHAVQALAHVAGRSTGDPLDPALRVTINFHPHFLDLLAVDGVYRSQFVTGTSNAGLTARPGGDRWRWESRLFGGAYDAAPPHRRPVYGALDFRNRPFGAAPRFGSAHLRLAAPVVERASFCYPDSHLEPTDFGVASRMRLVALAEADGRDLLDDYVEAHIHGPVVIGRDVEALVLDPSHRGTAVEAAARLLPCAVEWHGGFRLPVEELRRYPGFRGPEYVELGARIAVDGVLDPRIVQEAAASGDHDPQGVKKVWHYLARFGAPTA
;
A
#
# COMPACT_ATOMS: atom_id res chain seq x y z
N MET A 1 17.24 -13.85 -11.37
CA MET A 1 16.37 -12.66 -11.47
C MET A 1 16.12 -12.34 -12.92
N THR A 2 14.89 -12.01 -13.32
CA THR A 2 14.60 -11.51 -14.68
C THR A 2 15.29 -10.14 -14.85
N PRO A 3 15.99 -9.89 -15.96
CA PRO A 3 16.62 -8.59 -16.22
C PRO A 3 15.57 -7.47 -16.18
N LEU A 4 15.94 -6.35 -15.58
CA LEU A 4 15.11 -5.15 -15.62
C LEU A 4 15.14 -4.56 -17.05
N HIS A 5 14.02 -4.00 -17.47
CA HIS A 5 13.95 -3.24 -18.73
C HIS A 5 14.60 -1.85 -18.58
N ASP A 6 14.97 -1.22 -19.69
CA ASP A 6 15.74 0.02 -19.70
C ASP A 6 15.13 1.15 -18.88
N HIS A 7 13.81 1.34 -18.92
CA HIS A 7 13.11 2.35 -18.10
C HIS A 7 13.37 2.16 -16.62
N ALA A 8 13.33 0.89 -16.13
CA ALA A 8 13.57 0.56 -14.73
C ALA A 8 15.03 0.82 -14.33
N VAL A 9 15.98 0.45 -15.20
CA VAL A 9 17.41 0.70 -14.97
C VAL A 9 17.69 2.20 -14.89
N GLN A 10 17.15 2.99 -15.83
CA GLN A 10 17.30 4.44 -15.85
C GLN A 10 16.67 5.10 -14.61
N ALA A 11 15.47 4.68 -14.21
CA ALA A 11 14.79 5.19 -13.02
C ALA A 11 15.59 4.93 -11.75
N LEU A 12 16.07 3.69 -11.57
CA LEU A 12 16.91 3.32 -10.41
C LEU A 12 18.23 4.12 -10.40
N ALA A 13 18.88 4.28 -11.52
CA ALA A 13 20.11 5.06 -11.62
C ALA A 13 19.87 6.55 -11.27
N HIS A 14 18.75 7.13 -11.77
CA HIS A 14 18.36 8.50 -11.45
C HIS A 14 18.15 8.71 -9.95
N VAL A 15 17.35 7.83 -9.32
CA VAL A 15 17.08 7.89 -7.87
C VAL A 15 18.36 7.63 -7.07
N ALA A 16 19.16 6.63 -7.44
CA ALA A 16 20.43 6.32 -6.79
C ALA A 16 21.41 7.51 -6.78
N GLY A 17 21.42 8.33 -7.85
CA GLY A 17 22.23 9.57 -7.92
C GLY A 17 21.82 10.64 -6.90
N ARG A 18 20.60 10.57 -6.36
CA ARG A 18 20.03 11.51 -5.38
C ARG A 18 19.96 10.93 -3.99
N SER A 19 20.25 9.64 -3.81
CA SER A 19 20.14 8.92 -2.55
C SER A 19 21.39 9.08 -1.70
N THR A 20 21.21 9.13 -0.37
CA THR A 20 22.29 9.26 0.61
C THR A 20 22.06 8.34 1.82
N GLY A 21 23.05 8.18 2.67
CA GLY A 21 23.02 7.39 3.90
C GLY A 21 23.59 5.99 3.73
N ASP A 22 23.48 5.22 4.79
CA ASP A 22 23.98 3.85 4.87
C ASP A 22 23.07 2.85 4.13
N PRO A 23 23.56 1.63 3.84
CA PRO A 23 22.74 0.57 3.28
C PRO A 23 21.53 0.25 4.19
N LEU A 24 20.42 -0.16 3.56
CA LEU A 24 19.24 -0.63 4.24
C LEU A 24 19.53 -1.89 5.07
N ASP A 25 18.94 -1.99 6.25
CA ASP A 25 18.94 -3.23 7.03
C ASP A 25 18.32 -4.37 6.19
N PRO A 26 19.05 -5.46 5.91
CA PRO A 26 18.59 -6.57 5.08
C PRO A 26 17.39 -7.33 5.69
N ALA A 27 17.10 -7.14 6.98
CA ALA A 27 15.93 -7.70 7.63
C ALA A 27 14.62 -7.02 7.21
N LEU A 28 14.67 -5.75 6.78
CA LEU A 28 13.49 -5.00 6.39
C LEU A 28 12.89 -5.50 5.07
N ARG A 29 11.58 -5.38 4.96
CA ARG A 29 10.80 -5.80 3.80
C ARG A 29 9.98 -4.64 3.25
N VAL A 30 9.73 -4.68 1.96
CA VAL A 30 8.68 -3.87 1.34
C VAL A 30 7.36 -4.60 1.50
N THR A 31 6.30 -3.87 1.85
CA THR A 31 4.94 -4.38 1.86
C THR A 31 4.08 -3.60 0.85
N ILE A 32 3.08 -4.27 0.28
CA ILE A 32 2.06 -3.65 -0.56
C ILE A 32 0.72 -3.83 0.13
N ASN A 33 0.23 -2.78 0.79
CA ASN A 33 -1.10 -2.79 1.39
C ASN A 33 -2.17 -2.57 0.31
N PHE A 34 -3.29 -3.29 0.42
CA PHE A 34 -4.41 -3.20 -0.50
C PHE A 34 -5.72 -3.67 0.15
N HIS A 35 -6.85 -3.30 -0.46
CA HIS A 35 -8.14 -3.84 -0.07
C HIS A 35 -8.36 -5.24 -0.67
N PRO A 36 -8.85 -6.22 0.10
CA PRO A 36 -8.94 -7.63 -0.31
C PRO A 36 -9.74 -7.91 -1.58
N HIS A 37 -10.62 -7.01 -2.04
CA HIS A 37 -11.35 -7.19 -3.30
C HIS A 37 -10.45 -7.28 -4.55
N PHE A 38 -9.17 -6.90 -4.45
CA PHE A 38 -8.19 -7.10 -5.53
C PHE A 38 -7.68 -8.54 -5.63
N LEU A 39 -7.96 -9.40 -4.66
CA LEU A 39 -7.44 -10.78 -4.65
C LEU A 39 -7.91 -11.61 -5.83
N ASP A 40 -9.13 -11.38 -6.35
CA ASP A 40 -9.64 -12.10 -7.52
C ASP A 40 -8.76 -11.89 -8.76
N LEU A 41 -8.22 -10.67 -8.94
CA LEU A 41 -7.27 -10.37 -10.01
C LEU A 41 -5.92 -11.08 -9.79
N LEU A 42 -5.43 -11.11 -8.55
CA LEU A 42 -4.18 -11.77 -8.20
C LEU A 42 -4.31 -13.30 -8.33
N ALA A 43 -5.47 -13.86 -7.96
CA ALA A 43 -5.74 -15.30 -8.08
C ALA A 43 -5.75 -15.79 -9.54
N VAL A 44 -6.16 -14.93 -10.47
CA VAL A 44 -6.20 -15.27 -11.92
C VAL A 44 -4.82 -15.15 -12.57
N ASP A 45 -4.12 -14.03 -12.32
CA ASP A 45 -2.89 -13.67 -13.04
C ASP A 45 -1.60 -14.04 -12.30
N GLY A 46 -1.63 -14.15 -10.99
CA GLY A 46 -0.42 -14.35 -10.17
C GLY A 46 0.60 -13.20 -10.25
N VAL A 47 0.21 -12.03 -10.78
CA VAL A 47 1.06 -10.84 -10.91
C VAL A 47 0.36 -9.63 -10.33
N TYR A 48 0.99 -8.95 -9.41
CA TYR A 48 0.50 -7.67 -8.91
C TYR A 48 0.85 -6.56 -9.91
N ARG A 49 -0.16 -5.93 -10.48
CA ARG A 49 -0.01 -4.98 -11.58
C ARG A 49 0.06 -3.54 -11.10
N SER A 50 0.73 -2.70 -11.91
CA SER A 50 0.80 -1.26 -11.63
C SER A 50 -0.59 -0.61 -11.69
N GLN A 51 -0.73 0.52 -11.02
CA GLN A 51 -1.98 1.32 -11.02
C GLN A 51 -2.35 1.83 -12.42
N PHE A 52 -1.38 1.96 -13.33
CA PHE A 52 -1.63 2.31 -14.73
C PHE A 52 -2.28 1.18 -15.53
N VAL A 53 -2.11 -0.08 -15.10
CA VAL A 53 -2.80 -1.23 -15.70
C VAL A 53 -4.19 -1.42 -15.09
N THR A 54 -4.28 -1.30 -13.76
CA THR A 54 -5.51 -1.60 -13.02
C THR A 54 -6.50 -0.43 -12.99
N GLY A 55 -6.04 0.79 -13.27
CA GLY A 55 -6.85 2.00 -13.13
C GLY A 55 -7.25 2.32 -11.68
N THR A 56 -6.63 1.69 -10.68
CA THR A 56 -7.05 1.78 -9.28
C THR A 56 -6.56 3.02 -8.54
N SER A 57 -5.69 3.84 -9.15
CA SER A 57 -5.21 5.08 -8.54
C SER A 57 -6.30 6.13 -8.48
N ASN A 58 -6.81 6.41 -7.27
CA ASN A 58 -7.88 7.36 -7.01
C ASN A 58 -9.04 7.24 -8.03
N ALA A 59 -9.61 6.04 -8.14
CA ALA A 59 -10.67 5.67 -9.09
C ALA A 59 -10.27 5.88 -10.57
N GLY A 60 -8.99 5.66 -10.92
CA GLY A 60 -8.48 5.76 -12.30
C GLY A 60 -8.19 7.18 -12.77
N LEU A 61 -8.47 8.21 -11.95
CA LEU A 61 -8.35 9.62 -12.36
C LEU A 61 -6.92 10.08 -12.55
N THR A 62 -5.93 9.46 -11.91
CA THR A 62 -4.54 9.95 -11.86
C THR A 62 -3.55 9.10 -12.63
N ALA A 63 -3.79 7.80 -12.79
CA ALA A 63 -2.88 6.85 -13.46
C ALA A 63 -3.11 6.78 -14.98
N ARG A 64 -2.89 7.89 -15.67
CA ARG A 64 -2.98 8.01 -17.14
C ARG A 64 -1.91 8.98 -17.64
N PRO A 65 -1.52 8.95 -18.94
CA PRO A 65 -0.62 9.94 -19.50
C PRO A 65 -1.09 11.38 -19.22
N GLY A 66 -0.20 12.21 -18.68
CA GLY A 66 -0.49 13.59 -18.27
C GLY A 66 -1.35 13.75 -17.01
N GLY A 67 -1.76 12.65 -16.33
CA GLY A 67 -2.40 12.68 -15.04
C GLY A 67 -1.41 12.92 -13.89
N ASP A 68 -1.91 13.13 -12.67
CA ASP A 68 -1.07 13.48 -11.52
C ASP A 68 -0.01 12.41 -11.23
N ARG A 69 -0.39 11.12 -11.21
CA ARG A 69 0.56 10.04 -10.97
C ARG A 69 1.64 9.96 -12.07
N TRP A 70 1.28 10.20 -13.31
CA TRP A 70 2.25 10.28 -14.40
C TRP A 70 3.26 11.41 -14.17
N ARG A 71 2.79 12.60 -13.73
CA ARG A 71 3.66 13.74 -13.39
C ARG A 71 4.54 13.45 -12.18
N TRP A 72 4.01 12.75 -11.15
CA TRP A 72 4.82 12.34 -10.01
C TRP A 72 5.93 11.39 -10.45
N GLU A 73 5.64 10.35 -11.23
CA GLU A 73 6.64 9.43 -11.75
C GLU A 73 7.67 10.14 -12.62
N SER A 74 7.25 11.07 -13.49
CA SER A 74 8.17 11.87 -14.31
C SER A 74 9.18 12.64 -13.45
N ARG A 75 8.71 13.27 -12.36
CA ARG A 75 9.61 13.98 -11.42
C ARG A 75 10.50 13.02 -10.62
N LEU A 76 9.91 11.95 -10.08
CA LEU A 76 10.63 10.98 -9.25
C LEU A 76 11.76 10.30 -10.01
N PHE A 77 11.50 9.93 -11.27
CA PHE A 77 12.37 9.06 -12.06
C PHE A 77 13.07 9.80 -13.22
N GLY A 78 13.06 11.14 -13.23
CA GLY A 78 13.73 11.92 -14.28
C GLY A 78 13.23 11.64 -15.69
N GLY A 79 11.90 11.41 -15.85
CA GLY A 79 11.29 11.13 -17.14
C GLY A 79 11.47 9.69 -17.65
N ALA A 80 12.16 8.82 -16.92
CA ALA A 80 12.48 7.46 -17.38
C ALA A 80 11.25 6.63 -17.80
N TYR A 81 10.08 6.88 -17.20
CA TYR A 81 8.82 6.19 -17.50
C TYR A 81 7.87 6.97 -18.42
N ASP A 82 8.21 8.16 -18.89
CA ASP A 82 7.27 9.03 -19.64
C ASP A 82 6.69 8.35 -20.86
N ALA A 83 7.51 7.63 -21.62
CA ALA A 83 7.11 6.86 -22.80
C ALA A 83 6.85 5.38 -22.51
N ALA A 84 6.94 4.94 -21.24
CA ALA A 84 6.79 3.52 -20.90
C ALA A 84 5.31 3.09 -20.98
N PRO A 85 5.04 1.89 -21.52
CA PRO A 85 3.69 1.34 -21.51
C PRO A 85 3.26 1.01 -20.07
N PRO A 86 1.94 1.00 -19.77
CA PRO A 86 1.39 0.80 -18.43
C PRO A 86 1.97 -0.40 -17.66
N HIS A 87 2.16 -1.54 -18.31
CA HIS A 87 2.64 -2.77 -17.70
C HIS A 87 4.14 -2.75 -17.31
N ARG A 88 4.90 -1.76 -17.76
CA ARG A 88 6.31 -1.57 -17.41
C ARG A 88 6.53 -0.55 -16.31
N ARG A 89 5.48 0.18 -15.92
CA ARG A 89 5.56 1.16 -14.84
C ARG A 89 5.70 0.49 -13.47
N PRO A 90 6.30 1.18 -12.48
CA PRO A 90 6.54 0.61 -11.16
C PRO A 90 5.24 0.26 -10.42
N VAL A 91 5.35 -0.71 -9.52
CA VAL A 91 4.34 -1.02 -8.51
C VAL A 91 4.67 -0.25 -7.24
N TYR A 92 3.65 0.28 -6.58
CA TYR A 92 3.81 1.07 -5.36
C TYR A 92 3.59 0.21 -4.11
N GLY A 93 4.43 0.43 -3.13
CA GLY A 93 4.37 -0.19 -1.81
C GLY A 93 4.98 0.74 -0.76
N ALA A 94 5.36 0.20 0.37
CA ALA A 94 6.05 0.93 1.42
C ALA A 94 7.09 0.04 2.13
N LEU A 95 8.18 0.63 2.60
CA LEU A 95 9.17 -0.05 3.41
C LEU A 95 8.63 -0.21 4.83
N ASP A 96 8.57 -1.44 5.32
CA ASP A 96 8.08 -1.74 6.68
C ASP A 96 9.20 -1.59 7.72
N PHE A 97 9.67 -0.36 7.90
CA PHE A 97 10.73 -0.04 8.85
C PHE A 97 10.27 -0.07 10.32
N ARG A 98 8.96 -0.06 10.56
CA ARG A 98 8.35 -0.21 11.88
C ARG A 98 8.03 -1.65 12.24
N ASN A 99 8.19 -2.61 11.31
CA ASN A 99 7.82 -4.02 11.47
C ASN A 99 6.36 -4.22 11.92
N ARG A 100 5.43 -3.51 11.28
CA ARG A 100 4.01 -3.55 11.65
C ARG A 100 3.37 -4.86 11.17
N PRO A 101 2.62 -5.57 12.05
CA PRO A 101 1.99 -6.84 11.67
C PRO A 101 0.94 -6.69 10.55
N PHE A 102 0.44 -5.48 10.32
CA PHE A 102 -0.57 -5.15 9.30
C PHE A 102 0.02 -4.42 8.07
N GLY A 103 1.35 -4.47 7.90
CA GLY A 103 2.06 -3.82 6.79
C GLY A 103 2.35 -2.34 7.02
N ALA A 104 3.24 -1.79 6.21
CA ALA A 104 3.81 -0.46 6.40
C ALA A 104 2.80 0.68 6.20
N ALA A 105 1.84 0.52 5.28
CA ALA A 105 0.94 1.60 4.86
C ALA A 105 -0.55 1.20 4.94
N PRO A 106 -1.11 1.01 6.16
CA PRO A 106 -2.49 0.55 6.35
C PRO A 106 -3.54 1.50 5.78
N ARG A 107 -3.19 2.73 5.47
CA ARG A 107 -4.03 3.68 4.73
C ARG A 107 -4.63 3.08 3.46
N PHE A 108 -3.92 2.15 2.81
CA PHE A 108 -4.28 1.61 1.50
C PHE A 108 -5.02 0.28 1.56
N GLY A 109 -5.22 -0.30 2.73
CA GLY A 109 -6.03 -1.51 2.91
C GLY A 109 -5.59 -2.39 4.07
N SER A 110 -6.45 -3.35 4.41
CA SER A 110 -6.29 -4.27 5.54
C SER A 110 -5.41 -5.48 5.23
N ALA A 111 -5.23 -5.82 3.97
CA ALA A 111 -4.35 -6.90 3.55
C ALA A 111 -3.03 -6.33 3.03
N HIS A 112 -1.97 -7.14 3.09
CA HIS A 112 -0.73 -6.77 2.42
C HIS A 112 0.03 -7.98 1.89
N LEU A 113 0.77 -7.77 0.79
CA LEU A 113 1.84 -8.66 0.37
C LEU A 113 3.12 -8.27 1.10
N ARG A 114 3.78 -9.22 1.76
CA ARG A 114 5.15 -9.06 2.24
C ARG A 114 6.08 -9.56 1.16
N LEU A 115 6.87 -8.64 0.59
CA LEU A 115 7.74 -8.97 -0.52
C LEU A 115 9.03 -9.66 -0.06
N ALA A 116 9.53 -10.55 -0.89
CA ALA A 116 10.79 -11.27 -0.65
C ALA A 116 11.99 -10.32 -0.60
N ALA A 117 12.97 -10.63 0.24
CA ALA A 117 14.15 -9.79 0.46
C ALA A 117 14.83 -9.30 -0.83
N PRO A 118 15.03 -10.12 -1.90
CA PRO A 118 15.69 -9.65 -3.12
C PRO A 118 14.93 -8.53 -3.87
N VAL A 119 13.64 -8.31 -3.58
CA VAL A 119 12.84 -7.27 -4.25
C VAL A 119 13.34 -5.88 -3.89
N VAL A 120 13.91 -5.70 -2.71
CA VAL A 120 14.47 -4.42 -2.23
C VAL A 120 15.56 -3.88 -3.17
N GLU A 121 16.36 -4.78 -3.77
CA GLU A 121 17.46 -4.40 -4.68
C GLU A 121 16.98 -3.73 -5.97
N ARG A 122 15.73 -3.94 -6.34
CA ARG A 122 15.09 -3.31 -7.49
C ARG A 122 13.99 -2.32 -7.09
N ALA A 123 14.02 -1.83 -5.87
CA ALA A 123 13.14 -0.79 -5.39
C ALA A 123 13.88 0.54 -5.24
N SER A 124 13.17 1.62 -5.54
CA SER A 124 13.54 2.97 -5.14
C SER A 124 12.54 3.48 -4.11
N PHE A 125 12.95 4.49 -3.35
CA PHE A 125 12.17 4.98 -2.22
C PHE A 125 12.14 6.50 -2.21
N CYS A 126 11.07 7.08 -1.64
CA CYS A 126 11.01 8.49 -1.32
C CYS A 126 10.34 8.73 0.04
N TYR A 127 10.63 9.90 0.61
CA TYR A 127 9.99 10.38 1.83
C TYR A 127 9.87 11.90 1.77
N PRO A 128 8.71 12.46 2.16
CA PRO A 128 7.46 11.77 2.38
C PRO A 128 6.88 11.16 1.08
N ASP A 129 5.61 10.74 1.11
CA ASP A 129 4.84 10.21 -0.02
C ASP A 129 4.98 11.07 -1.30
N SER A 130 4.97 10.44 -2.46
CA SER A 130 5.10 11.07 -3.79
C SER A 130 4.08 12.19 -4.08
N HIS A 131 2.90 12.12 -3.44
CA HIS A 131 1.89 13.16 -3.48
C HIS A 131 2.36 14.49 -2.88
N LEU A 132 3.28 14.44 -1.91
CA LEU A 132 3.82 15.60 -1.21
C LEU A 132 5.10 16.17 -1.84
N GLU A 133 5.39 15.79 -3.08
CA GLU A 133 6.57 16.26 -3.84
C GLU A 133 7.91 16.09 -3.09
N PRO A 134 8.26 14.86 -2.72
CA PRO A 134 9.41 14.58 -1.88
C PRO A 134 10.73 15.06 -2.51
N THR A 135 11.65 15.49 -1.65
CA THR A 135 13.02 15.86 -1.99
C THR A 135 14.05 14.82 -1.59
N ASP A 136 13.65 13.90 -0.69
CA ASP A 136 14.51 12.87 -0.14
C ASP A 136 14.23 11.51 -0.77
N PHE A 137 15.31 10.83 -1.19
CA PHE A 137 15.28 9.60 -1.97
C PHE A 137 16.20 8.55 -1.39
N GLY A 138 15.87 7.27 -1.66
CA GLY A 138 16.64 6.11 -1.21
C GLY A 138 16.64 4.99 -2.23
N VAL A 139 17.68 4.17 -2.14
CA VAL A 139 17.82 2.84 -2.74
C VAL A 139 18.40 1.91 -1.68
N ALA A 140 18.36 0.59 -1.89
CA ALA A 140 18.85 -0.39 -0.92
C ALA A 140 20.27 -0.08 -0.38
N SER A 141 21.18 0.40 -1.23
CA SER A 141 22.56 0.73 -0.83
C SER A 141 22.74 2.09 -0.15
N ARG A 142 21.70 2.94 -0.15
CA ARG A 142 21.72 4.31 0.42
C ARG A 142 20.33 4.70 0.93
N MET A 143 20.07 4.55 2.25
CA MET A 143 18.74 4.60 2.86
C MET A 143 18.68 5.54 4.08
N ARG A 144 19.00 6.82 3.90
CA ARG A 144 18.80 7.84 4.93
C ARG A 144 17.32 8.01 5.34
N LEU A 145 16.38 7.58 4.48
CA LEU A 145 14.95 7.85 4.66
C LEU A 145 14.37 7.24 5.94
N VAL A 146 14.89 6.10 6.42
CA VAL A 146 14.44 5.48 7.67
C VAL A 146 14.66 6.45 8.84
N ALA A 147 15.86 7.00 8.98
CA ALA A 147 16.17 7.95 10.04
C ALA A 147 15.32 9.23 9.93
N LEU A 148 15.02 9.71 8.71
CA LEU A 148 14.15 10.86 8.51
C LEU A 148 12.70 10.55 8.95
N ALA A 149 12.17 9.40 8.56
CA ALA A 149 10.81 8.99 8.93
C ALA A 149 10.67 8.74 10.44
N GLU A 150 11.70 8.18 11.08
CA GLU A 150 11.72 7.99 12.54
C GLU A 150 11.69 9.32 13.31
N ALA A 151 12.37 10.33 12.77
CA ALA A 151 12.43 11.65 13.41
C ALA A 151 11.18 12.52 13.18
N ASP A 152 10.39 12.25 12.12
CA ASP A 152 9.28 13.13 11.71
C ASP A 152 8.00 12.96 12.56
N GLY A 153 7.80 11.80 13.20
CA GLY A 153 6.68 11.55 14.12
C GLY A 153 5.29 11.69 13.51
N ARG A 154 5.10 11.28 12.25
CA ARG A 154 3.82 11.38 11.53
C ARG A 154 2.73 10.49 12.11
N ASP A 155 1.49 10.81 11.76
CA ASP A 155 0.34 9.95 12.05
C ASP A 155 0.51 8.57 11.39
N LEU A 156 -0.03 7.52 12.06
CA LEU A 156 0.05 6.13 11.61
C LEU A 156 -0.24 5.93 10.11
N LEU A 157 -1.19 6.69 9.57
CA LEU A 157 -1.59 6.55 8.17
C LEU A 157 -0.62 7.21 7.18
N ASP A 158 0.24 8.10 7.65
CA ASP A 158 1.19 8.86 6.84
C ASP A 158 2.66 8.56 7.24
N ASP A 159 2.87 7.68 8.26
CA ASP A 159 4.19 7.25 8.76
C ASP A 159 4.68 6.02 7.98
N TYR A 160 5.07 6.23 6.73
CA TYR A 160 5.67 5.21 5.87
C TYR A 160 6.67 5.82 4.88
N VAL A 161 7.68 5.07 4.52
CA VAL A 161 8.60 5.36 3.41
C VAL A 161 8.04 4.72 2.15
N GLU A 162 7.61 5.53 1.18
CA GLU A 162 7.04 5.03 -0.07
C GLU A 162 8.10 4.25 -0.86
N ALA A 163 7.71 3.10 -1.39
CA ALA A 163 8.54 2.23 -2.21
C ALA A 163 7.98 2.10 -3.63
N HIS A 164 8.87 2.13 -4.62
CA HIS A 164 8.54 1.92 -6.04
C HIS A 164 9.30 0.68 -6.51
N ILE A 165 8.58 -0.41 -6.74
CA ILE A 165 9.15 -1.69 -7.18
C ILE A 165 9.23 -1.68 -8.70
N HIS A 166 10.45 -1.69 -9.24
CA HIS A 166 10.70 -1.68 -10.67
C HIS A 166 10.65 -3.10 -11.25
N GLY A 167 9.90 -3.25 -12.35
CA GLY A 167 9.60 -4.55 -12.95
C GLY A 167 8.43 -5.28 -12.27
N PRO A 168 8.00 -6.43 -12.82
CA PRO A 168 6.81 -7.14 -12.37
C PRO A 168 6.98 -7.72 -10.96
N VAL A 169 5.93 -7.66 -10.15
CA VAL A 169 5.81 -8.39 -8.87
C VAL A 169 5.03 -9.67 -9.13
N VAL A 170 5.75 -10.79 -9.20
CA VAL A 170 5.19 -12.13 -9.45
C VAL A 170 4.98 -12.82 -8.11
N ILE A 171 3.75 -13.21 -7.79
CA ILE A 171 3.37 -13.70 -6.45
C ILE A 171 4.24 -14.89 -6.04
N GLY A 172 4.35 -15.95 -6.84
CA GLY A 172 5.10 -17.17 -6.50
C GLY A 172 6.63 -17.01 -6.46
N ARG A 173 7.15 -15.82 -6.78
CA ARG A 173 8.60 -15.54 -6.78
C ARG A 173 8.98 -14.42 -5.83
N ASP A 174 8.19 -13.35 -5.85
CA ASP A 174 8.54 -12.07 -5.23
C ASP A 174 7.79 -11.83 -3.90
N VAL A 175 6.87 -12.73 -3.51
CA VAL A 175 6.05 -12.60 -2.30
C VAL A 175 6.37 -13.73 -1.32
N GLU A 176 6.76 -13.36 -0.11
CA GLU A 176 6.95 -14.30 1.01
C GLU A 176 5.59 -14.75 1.57
N ALA A 177 4.69 -13.80 1.79
CA ALA A 177 3.37 -14.06 2.32
C ALA A 177 2.33 -13.02 1.87
N LEU A 178 1.11 -13.47 1.73
CA LEU A 178 -0.10 -12.66 1.79
C LEU A 178 -0.60 -12.65 3.23
N VAL A 179 -0.64 -11.47 3.84
CA VAL A 179 -1.12 -11.29 5.23
C VAL A 179 -2.50 -10.66 5.20
N LEU A 180 -3.47 -11.32 5.84
CA LEU A 180 -4.88 -10.96 5.84
C LEU A 180 -5.37 -10.52 7.22
N ASP A 181 -6.45 -9.77 7.22
CA ASP A 181 -7.24 -9.49 8.42
C ASP A 181 -8.13 -10.69 8.79
N PRO A 182 -8.19 -11.12 10.08
CA PRO A 182 -8.97 -12.27 10.49
C PRO A 182 -10.49 -12.14 10.29
N SER A 183 -11.03 -10.93 10.07
CA SER A 183 -12.45 -10.75 9.70
C SER A 183 -12.82 -11.42 8.37
N HIS A 184 -11.83 -11.75 7.54
CA HIS A 184 -12.03 -12.44 6.27
C HIS A 184 -11.93 -13.97 6.37
N ARG A 185 -11.77 -14.56 7.56
CA ARG A 185 -11.80 -16.02 7.73
C ARG A 185 -13.15 -16.61 7.33
N GLY A 186 -13.13 -17.73 6.61
CA GLY A 186 -14.34 -18.40 6.11
C GLY A 186 -15.08 -17.68 4.99
N THR A 187 -14.47 -16.62 4.39
CA THR A 187 -15.08 -15.85 3.31
C THR A 187 -14.48 -16.20 1.93
N ALA A 188 -15.06 -15.64 0.86
CA ALA A 188 -14.51 -15.73 -0.50
C ALA A 188 -13.09 -15.15 -0.59
N VAL A 189 -12.75 -14.15 0.24
CA VAL A 189 -11.38 -13.58 0.32
C VAL A 189 -10.37 -14.65 0.74
N GLU A 190 -10.66 -15.41 1.78
CA GLU A 190 -9.76 -16.51 2.19
C GLU A 190 -9.68 -17.59 1.09
N ALA A 191 -10.80 -17.93 0.47
CA ALA A 191 -10.80 -18.90 -0.62
C ALA A 191 -9.92 -18.45 -1.80
N ALA A 192 -10.02 -17.18 -2.22
CA ALA A 192 -9.18 -16.59 -3.26
C ALA A 192 -7.69 -16.55 -2.84
N ALA A 193 -7.41 -16.19 -1.60
CA ALA A 193 -6.05 -16.14 -1.07
C ALA A 193 -5.35 -17.52 -1.15
N ARG A 194 -6.05 -18.59 -0.87
CA ARG A 194 -5.52 -19.97 -0.93
C ARG A 194 -5.17 -20.45 -2.36
N LEU A 195 -5.63 -19.73 -3.40
CA LEU A 195 -5.25 -20.01 -4.78
C LEU A 195 -3.91 -19.38 -5.18
N LEU A 196 -3.39 -18.46 -4.38
CA LEU A 196 -2.13 -17.78 -4.67
C LEU A 196 -0.93 -18.67 -4.28
N PRO A 197 0.13 -18.69 -5.10
CA PRO A 197 1.32 -19.51 -4.83
C PRO A 197 2.28 -18.83 -3.81
N CYS A 198 1.75 -18.46 -2.63
CA CYS A 198 2.52 -17.92 -1.51
C CYS A 198 1.90 -18.35 -0.17
N ALA A 199 2.62 -18.15 0.93
CA ALA A 199 2.07 -18.38 2.27
C ALA A 199 0.90 -17.41 2.55
N VAL A 200 -0.13 -17.88 3.28
CA VAL A 200 -1.23 -17.05 3.79
C VAL A 200 -1.08 -16.94 5.31
N GLU A 201 -0.91 -15.72 5.78
CA GLU A 201 -0.76 -15.40 7.20
C GLU A 201 -1.90 -14.47 7.66
N TRP A 202 -2.02 -14.28 8.98
CA TRP A 202 -3.07 -13.45 9.58
C TRP A 202 -2.46 -12.52 10.62
N HIS A 203 -2.75 -11.22 10.53
CA HIS A 203 -2.38 -10.28 11.58
C HIS A 203 -3.44 -10.21 12.69
N GLY A 204 -3.25 -9.36 13.70
CA GLY A 204 -4.10 -9.28 14.90
C GLY A 204 -5.53 -8.77 14.67
N GLY A 205 -5.82 -8.24 13.46
CA GLY A 205 -7.15 -7.75 13.08
C GLY A 205 -7.40 -6.28 13.45
N PHE A 206 -7.98 -5.53 12.51
CA PHE A 206 -8.52 -4.20 12.79
C PHE A 206 -9.91 -4.31 13.40
N ARG A 207 -10.15 -3.57 14.48
CA ARG A 207 -11.43 -3.56 15.16
C ARG A 207 -11.69 -2.21 15.83
N LEU A 208 -12.79 -1.54 15.49
CA LEU A 208 -13.13 -0.24 16.06
C LEU A 208 -14.57 -0.23 16.56
N PRO A 209 -14.80 -0.18 17.89
CA PRO A 209 -16.11 0.03 18.47
C PRO A 209 -16.66 1.41 18.06
N VAL A 210 -17.96 1.49 17.81
CA VAL A 210 -18.64 2.76 17.45
C VAL A 210 -18.49 3.81 18.56
N GLU A 211 -18.46 3.37 19.81
CA GLU A 211 -18.22 4.28 20.94
C GLU A 211 -16.84 4.97 20.83
N GLU A 212 -15.80 4.21 20.48
CA GLU A 212 -14.45 4.76 20.25
C GLU A 212 -14.40 5.62 18.99
N LEU A 213 -15.03 5.19 17.89
CA LEU A 213 -15.14 5.97 16.65
C LEU A 213 -15.70 7.39 16.93
N ARG A 214 -16.74 7.51 17.75
CA ARG A 214 -17.39 8.77 18.10
C ARG A 214 -16.52 9.75 18.87
N ARG A 215 -15.38 9.32 19.39
CA ARG A 215 -14.43 10.19 20.10
C ARG A 215 -13.59 11.07 19.18
N TYR A 216 -13.56 10.78 17.88
CA TYR A 216 -12.68 11.46 16.93
C TYR A 216 -13.40 12.16 15.76
N PRO A 217 -14.46 12.97 15.99
CA PRO A 217 -15.23 13.56 14.90
C PRO A 217 -14.40 14.53 14.04
N GLY A 218 -13.33 15.10 14.59
CA GLY A 218 -12.44 16.03 13.88
C GLY A 218 -11.39 15.38 12.96
N PHE A 219 -11.25 14.02 12.96
CA PHE A 219 -10.15 13.39 12.21
C PHE A 219 -10.36 13.46 10.69
N ARG A 220 -11.52 13.10 10.18
CA ARG A 220 -11.87 13.17 8.75
C ARG A 220 -13.20 13.91 8.49
N GLY A 221 -14.03 14.11 9.51
CA GLY A 221 -15.32 14.75 9.48
C GLY A 221 -16.39 13.97 10.24
N PRO A 222 -17.33 14.66 10.93
CA PRO A 222 -18.39 14.02 11.71
C PRO A 222 -19.33 13.18 10.83
N GLU A 223 -19.52 13.53 9.56
CA GLU A 223 -20.34 12.78 8.61
C GLU A 223 -19.81 11.36 8.36
N TYR A 224 -18.50 11.14 8.46
CA TYR A 224 -17.89 9.83 8.32
C TYR A 224 -17.98 9.00 9.61
N VAL A 225 -18.03 9.64 10.77
CA VAL A 225 -18.36 8.99 12.05
C VAL A 225 -19.79 8.44 12.00
N GLU A 226 -20.75 9.26 11.52
CA GLU A 226 -22.15 8.82 11.37
C GLU A 226 -22.30 7.73 10.31
N LEU A 227 -21.55 7.80 9.20
CA LEU A 227 -21.51 6.73 8.22
C LEU A 227 -20.97 5.44 8.84
N GLY A 228 -19.84 5.51 9.54
CA GLY A 228 -19.25 4.37 10.23
C GLY A 228 -20.20 3.73 11.24
N ALA A 229 -20.89 4.55 12.03
CA ALA A 229 -21.88 4.06 12.99
C ALA A 229 -23.09 3.37 12.32
N ARG A 230 -23.52 3.82 11.12
CA ARG A 230 -24.61 3.19 10.37
C ARG A 230 -24.25 1.84 9.78
N ILE A 231 -23.01 1.71 9.25
CA ILE A 231 -22.58 0.46 8.60
C ILE A 231 -22.04 -0.57 9.61
N ALA A 232 -21.76 -0.16 10.85
CA ALA A 232 -21.26 -1.05 11.90
C ALA A 232 -22.25 -2.19 12.17
N VAL A 233 -21.72 -3.38 12.45
CA VAL A 233 -22.49 -4.54 12.86
C VAL A 233 -22.22 -4.79 14.34
N ASP A 234 -23.27 -4.99 15.14
CA ASP A 234 -23.19 -5.15 16.59
C ASP A 234 -22.33 -4.08 17.29
N GLY A 235 -22.41 -2.84 16.79
CA GLY A 235 -21.68 -1.70 17.33
C GLY A 235 -20.17 -1.70 17.07
N VAL A 236 -19.69 -2.46 16.07
CA VAL A 236 -18.26 -2.58 15.76
C VAL A 236 -18.04 -2.48 14.25
N LEU A 237 -16.92 -1.86 13.87
CA LEU A 237 -16.36 -1.88 12.53
C LEU A 237 -15.19 -2.87 12.46
N ASP A 238 -15.12 -3.62 11.36
CA ASP A 238 -13.96 -4.41 10.93
C ASP A 238 -13.76 -4.27 9.41
N PRO A 239 -12.65 -4.75 8.83
CA PRO A 239 -12.38 -4.61 7.40
C PRO A 239 -13.42 -5.27 6.50
N ARG A 240 -14.02 -6.40 6.90
CA ARG A 240 -15.07 -7.07 6.14
C ARG A 240 -16.32 -6.21 6.03
N ILE A 241 -16.77 -5.62 7.15
CA ILE A 241 -17.94 -4.72 7.17
C ILE A 241 -17.71 -3.52 6.25
N VAL A 242 -16.53 -2.88 6.31
CA VAL A 242 -16.19 -1.74 5.45
C VAL A 242 -16.15 -2.16 3.97
N GLN A 243 -15.62 -3.33 3.66
CA GLN A 243 -15.61 -3.88 2.29
C GLN A 243 -17.02 -4.18 1.78
N GLU A 244 -17.88 -4.80 2.59
CA GLU A 244 -19.28 -5.07 2.26
C GLU A 244 -20.05 -3.78 1.97
N ALA A 245 -19.85 -2.73 2.79
CA ALA A 245 -20.42 -1.41 2.56
C ALA A 245 -19.92 -0.76 1.26
N ALA A 246 -18.63 -0.95 0.91
CA ALA A 246 -18.09 -0.47 -0.36
C ALA A 246 -18.67 -1.21 -1.57
N ALA A 247 -18.94 -2.51 -1.43
CA ALA A 247 -19.46 -3.36 -2.49
C ALA A 247 -20.98 -3.20 -2.71
N SER A 248 -21.75 -2.77 -1.71
CA SER A 248 -23.22 -2.60 -1.81
C SER A 248 -23.63 -1.55 -2.84
N GLY A 249 -22.79 -0.54 -3.07
CA GLY A 249 -23.13 0.60 -3.93
C GLY A 249 -24.08 1.64 -3.27
N ASP A 250 -24.49 1.41 -2.02
CA ASP A 250 -25.44 2.28 -1.31
C ASP A 250 -24.78 3.52 -0.70
N HIS A 251 -23.44 3.58 -0.72
CA HIS A 251 -22.65 4.63 -0.07
C HIS A 251 -21.67 5.28 -1.04
N ASP A 252 -21.39 6.57 -0.81
CA ASP A 252 -20.31 7.25 -1.52
C ASP A 252 -18.98 6.55 -1.28
N PRO A 253 -18.26 6.14 -2.35
CA PRO A 253 -16.97 5.45 -2.21
C PRO A 253 -15.91 6.25 -1.45
N GLN A 254 -15.93 7.58 -1.57
CA GLN A 254 -15.00 8.43 -0.81
C GLN A 254 -15.39 8.48 0.69
N GLY A 255 -16.70 8.43 1.00
CA GLY A 255 -17.18 8.30 2.36
C GLY A 255 -16.72 7.00 3.02
N VAL A 256 -16.92 5.85 2.35
CA VAL A 256 -16.46 4.53 2.85
C VAL A 256 -14.93 4.51 3.02
N LYS A 257 -14.18 5.11 2.09
CA LYS A 257 -12.73 5.27 2.22
C LYS A 257 -12.33 6.06 3.48
N LYS A 258 -13.11 7.10 3.85
CA LYS A 258 -12.85 7.85 5.10
C LYS A 258 -13.17 7.01 6.34
N VAL A 259 -14.23 6.20 6.31
CA VAL A 259 -14.50 5.23 7.38
C VAL A 259 -13.36 4.23 7.52
N TRP A 260 -12.81 3.72 6.41
CA TRP A 260 -11.60 2.90 6.44
C TRP A 260 -10.44 3.61 7.15
N HIS A 261 -10.20 4.92 6.89
CA HIS A 261 -9.15 5.68 7.56
C HIS A 261 -9.35 5.74 9.08
N TYR A 262 -10.59 5.86 9.56
CA TYR A 262 -10.89 5.76 11.00
C TYR A 262 -10.53 4.39 11.56
N LEU A 263 -10.98 3.32 10.89
CA LEU A 263 -10.71 1.96 11.32
C LEU A 263 -9.20 1.66 11.34
N ALA A 264 -8.49 2.05 10.28
CA ALA A 264 -7.05 1.83 10.18
C ALA A 264 -6.24 2.62 11.22
N ARG A 265 -6.73 3.81 11.63
CA ARG A 265 -6.03 4.69 12.57
C ARG A 265 -6.29 4.33 14.03
N PHE A 266 -7.54 4.06 14.37
CA PHE A 266 -8.00 3.90 15.76
C PHE A 266 -8.39 2.48 16.12
N GLY A 267 -8.53 1.60 15.14
CA GLY A 267 -8.83 0.18 15.31
C GLY A 267 -7.69 -0.76 14.94
N ALA A 268 -6.46 -0.22 14.73
CA ALA A 268 -5.29 -1.05 14.45
C ALA A 268 -4.98 -1.98 15.62
N PRO A 269 -4.56 -3.24 15.35
CA PRO A 269 -4.13 -4.14 16.42
C PRO A 269 -2.90 -3.56 17.12
N THR A 270 -2.88 -3.68 18.44
CA THR A 270 -1.67 -3.39 19.23
C THR A 270 -0.58 -4.40 18.86
N ALA A 271 0.64 -3.90 18.71
CA ALA A 271 1.82 -4.71 18.44
C ALA A 271 2.10 -5.71 19.58
#